data_18b2069b2ba35bc4e23bfea72fe899ab
#
_entry.id   18b2069b2ba35bc4e23bfea72fe899ab
#
_cell.length_a   1.000
_cell.length_b   1.000
_cell.length_c   1.000
_cell.angle_alpha   90.00
_cell.angle_beta   90.00
_cell.angle_gamma   90.00
#
_symmetry.space_group_name_H-M   'P 1'
#
loop_
_entity.id
_entity.type
_entity.pdbx_description
1 polymer ?
#
loop_
_entity_poly.entity_id
_entity_poly.type
_entity_poly.pdbx_seq_one_letter_code
_entity_poly.pdbx_strand_id
1 'polypeptide(L)'
;MLLKLENSSKKIHNALQEDLQMVEATSCGGVVIYRGKILTLYKSYKNRYEGWVLPKGTVEEGEEYHETALREVKEEAGVQASIIKYVGKSQYSFNIQNDVVEKDVHWFLMSANSYHSRPQREEYCVDSGYYKFHEAYHLLKFSNERQILEMAYNEYLDLRKSNLWGNRKYF
;
A
#
# COMPACT_ATOMS: atom_id res chain seq x y z
N MET A 1 -27.68 7.28 -49.58
CA MET A 1 -26.30 7.62 -49.20
C MET A 1 -26.17 7.94 -47.70
N LEU A 2 -27.12 8.60 -47.06
CA LEU A 2 -27.16 8.92 -45.63
C LEU A 2 -27.21 7.69 -44.71
N LEU A 3 -28.02 6.67 -45.02
CA LEU A 3 -28.14 5.44 -44.21
C LEU A 3 -26.85 4.59 -44.12
N LYS A 4 -25.92 4.71 -45.07
CA LYS A 4 -24.61 4.01 -45.01
C LYS A 4 -23.64 4.71 -44.11
N LEU A 5 -23.74 6.02 -43.92
CA LEU A 5 -22.88 6.81 -43.03
C LEU A 5 -23.27 6.64 -41.54
N GLU A 6 -24.58 6.52 -41.26
CA GLU A 6 -25.06 6.25 -39.89
C GLU A 6 -24.68 4.85 -39.40
N ASN A 7 -24.74 3.84 -40.28
CA ASN A 7 -24.31 2.49 -39.93
C ASN A 7 -22.79 2.34 -39.78
N SER A 8 -22.00 3.16 -40.48
CA SER A 8 -20.55 3.22 -40.28
C SER A 8 -20.19 3.91 -38.99
N SER A 9 -20.86 5.00 -38.61
CA SER A 9 -20.64 5.70 -37.33
C SER A 9 -21.04 4.84 -36.14
N LYS A 10 -22.14 4.09 -36.21
CA LYS A 10 -22.53 3.13 -35.16
C LYS A 10 -21.57 1.95 -35.04
N LYS A 11 -21.04 1.45 -36.17
CA LYS A 11 -20.00 0.39 -36.15
C LYS A 11 -18.70 0.87 -35.58
N ILE A 12 -18.31 2.11 -35.87
CA ILE A 12 -17.10 2.73 -35.30
C ILE A 12 -17.30 3.04 -33.80
N HIS A 13 -18.51 3.47 -33.39
CA HIS A 13 -18.83 3.70 -31.99
C HIS A 13 -18.86 2.41 -31.16
N ASN A 14 -19.36 1.31 -31.74
CA ASN A 14 -19.34 -0.01 -31.10
C ASN A 14 -17.96 -0.70 -31.13
N ALA A 15 -17.08 -0.35 -32.06
CA ALA A 15 -15.70 -0.86 -32.11
C ALA A 15 -14.75 -0.08 -31.21
N LEU A 16 -15.16 1.11 -30.70
CA LEU A 16 -14.42 1.92 -29.72
C LEU A 16 -14.88 1.66 -28.27
N GLN A 17 -15.91 0.85 -28.06
CA GLN A 17 -16.24 0.20 -26.80
C GLN A 17 -15.59 -1.19 -26.78
N GLU A 18 -14.29 -1.29 -27.00
CA GLU A 18 -13.51 -2.39 -26.45
C GLU A 18 -13.69 -2.30 -24.94
N ASP A 19 -14.33 -3.31 -24.36
CA ASP A 19 -14.74 -3.40 -22.97
C ASP A 19 -13.57 -3.02 -22.05
N LEU A 20 -13.63 -1.83 -21.45
CA LEU A 20 -12.85 -1.46 -20.28
C LEU A 20 -13.20 -2.49 -19.22
N GLN A 21 -12.36 -3.49 -19.03
CA GLN A 21 -12.52 -4.43 -17.93
C GLN A 21 -12.06 -3.77 -16.64
N MET A 22 -12.96 -3.76 -15.66
CA MET A 22 -12.56 -3.43 -14.29
C MET A 22 -11.95 -4.67 -13.65
N VAL A 23 -10.70 -4.56 -13.26
CA VAL A 23 -9.96 -5.62 -12.56
C VAL A 23 -9.81 -5.20 -11.11
N GLU A 24 -10.38 -5.98 -10.21
CA GLU A 24 -10.20 -5.79 -8.77
C GLU A 24 -8.92 -6.48 -8.30
N ALA A 25 -8.13 -5.79 -7.49
CA ALA A 25 -6.93 -6.33 -6.88
C ALA A 25 -6.87 -5.96 -5.39
N THR A 26 -6.49 -6.91 -4.57
CA THR A 26 -6.33 -6.70 -3.12
C THR A 26 -4.86 -6.73 -2.75
N SER A 27 -4.46 -5.78 -1.92
CA SER A 27 -3.14 -5.71 -1.32
C SER A 27 -3.25 -5.57 0.19
N CYS A 28 -2.17 -5.90 0.89
CA CYS A 28 -2.05 -5.67 2.31
C CYS A 28 -0.70 -5.03 2.64
N GLY A 29 -0.68 -4.19 3.67
CA GLY A 29 0.53 -3.49 4.06
C GLY A 29 0.57 -3.12 5.52
N GLY A 30 1.70 -2.57 5.94
CA GLY A 30 1.96 -2.24 7.33
C GLY A 30 2.44 -0.82 7.57
N VAL A 31 1.87 -0.19 8.60
CA VAL A 31 2.47 0.96 9.27
C VAL A 31 3.33 0.44 10.41
N VAL A 32 4.61 0.28 10.14
CA VAL A 32 5.57 -0.33 11.08
C VAL A 32 6.20 0.76 11.94
N ILE A 33 6.03 0.64 13.26
CA ILE A 33 6.55 1.62 14.22
C ILE A 33 7.57 0.98 15.16
N TYR A 34 8.73 1.63 15.28
CA TYR A 34 9.72 1.31 16.28
C TYR A 34 10.16 2.58 17.02
N ARG A 35 9.99 2.60 18.35
CA ARG A 35 10.31 3.74 19.24
C ARG A 35 9.74 5.07 18.72
N GLY A 36 8.50 5.06 18.22
CA GLY A 36 7.79 6.25 17.75
C GLY A 36 8.18 6.73 16.34
N LYS A 37 9.04 6.01 15.64
CA LYS A 37 9.40 6.29 14.26
C LYS A 37 8.77 5.26 13.32
N ILE A 38 8.41 5.72 12.15
CA ILE A 38 7.66 4.99 11.12
C ILE A 38 8.62 4.55 10.02
N LEU A 39 8.54 3.27 9.64
CA LEU A 39 9.23 2.73 8.48
C LEU A 39 8.60 3.26 7.19
N THR A 40 9.40 3.84 6.31
CA THR A 40 9.03 4.19 4.95
C THR A 40 10.05 3.65 3.97
N LEU A 41 9.61 3.39 2.75
CA LEU A 41 10.41 2.87 1.66
C LEU A 41 10.45 3.89 0.52
N TYR A 42 11.62 4.09 -0.07
CA TYR A 42 11.75 4.83 -1.31
C TYR A 42 11.69 3.86 -2.48
N LYS A 43 10.62 3.94 -3.27
CA LYS A 43 10.45 3.13 -4.48
C LYS A 43 10.74 3.95 -5.72
N SER A 44 11.44 3.32 -6.66
CA SER A 44 11.73 3.90 -7.96
C SER A 44 11.38 2.91 -9.06
N TYR A 45 10.24 3.12 -9.70
CA TYR A 45 9.83 2.38 -10.90
C TYR A 45 10.21 3.18 -12.13
N LYS A 46 11.16 2.70 -12.90
CA LYS A 46 11.57 3.35 -14.15
C LYS A 46 10.35 3.76 -14.97
N ASN A 47 10.21 5.05 -15.25
CA ASN A 47 9.16 5.67 -16.08
C ASN A 47 7.71 5.58 -15.56
N ARG A 48 7.47 5.14 -14.32
CA ARG A 48 6.10 5.08 -13.76
C ARG A 48 5.94 6.01 -12.57
N TYR A 49 6.67 5.76 -11.47
CA TYR A 49 6.66 6.68 -10.34
C TYR A 49 7.92 6.50 -9.47
N GLU A 50 8.22 7.54 -8.72
CA GLU A 50 9.30 7.58 -7.76
C GLU A 50 8.83 8.32 -6.50
N GLY A 51 9.16 7.80 -5.32
CA GLY A 51 8.82 8.44 -4.05
C GLY A 51 8.71 7.51 -2.86
N TRP A 52 8.52 8.13 -1.70
CA TRP A 52 8.36 7.43 -0.43
C TRP A 52 6.95 6.88 -0.26
N VAL A 53 6.85 5.64 0.22
CA VAL A 53 5.61 4.89 0.42
C VAL A 53 5.68 4.04 1.69
N LEU A 54 4.51 3.57 2.14
CA LEU A 54 4.42 2.49 3.12
C LEU A 54 4.59 1.12 2.45
N PRO A 55 5.21 0.12 3.13
CA PRO A 55 5.37 -1.22 2.59
C PRO A 55 4.02 -1.91 2.39
N LYS A 56 3.79 -2.47 1.20
CA LYS A 56 2.57 -3.19 0.83
C LYS A 56 2.74 -3.97 -0.46
N GLY A 57 1.98 -5.03 -0.60
CA GLY A 57 1.89 -5.76 -1.86
C GLY A 57 0.67 -6.64 -1.99
N THR A 58 0.59 -7.40 -3.06
CA THR A 58 -0.60 -8.13 -3.47
C THR A 58 -0.80 -9.39 -2.64
N VAL A 59 -2.05 -9.68 -2.28
CA VAL A 59 -2.45 -10.92 -1.60
C VAL A 59 -2.23 -12.10 -2.56
N GLU A 60 -1.54 -13.12 -2.10
CA GLU A 60 -1.35 -14.38 -2.83
C GLU A 60 -2.47 -15.38 -2.49
N GLU A 61 -2.67 -16.35 -3.36
CA GLU A 61 -3.72 -17.35 -3.18
C GLU A 61 -3.51 -18.13 -1.87
N GLY A 62 -4.54 -18.15 -1.04
CA GLY A 62 -4.53 -18.85 0.25
C GLY A 62 -3.93 -18.06 1.41
N GLU A 63 -3.44 -16.85 1.19
CA GLU A 63 -2.97 -15.98 2.28
C GLU A 63 -4.11 -15.26 3.00
N GLU A 64 -4.00 -15.18 4.31
CA GLU A 64 -4.78 -14.23 5.10
C GLU A 64 -4.16 -12.82 5.01
N TYR A 65 -4.95 -11.77 5.13
CA TYR A 65 -4.50 -10.38 4.95
C TYR A 65 -3.33 -9.98 5.87
N HIS A 66 -3.32 -10.47 7.11
CA HIS A 66 -2.23 -10.19 8.04
C HIS A 66 -0.93 -10.93 7.67
N GLU A 67 -1.03 -12.11 7.07
CA GLU A 67 0.12 -12.87 6.56
C GLU A 67 0.77 -12.16 5.38
N THR A 68 -0.06 -11.73 4.40
CA THR A 68 0.40 -10.90 3.28
C THR A 68 1.11 -9.65 3.78
N ALA A 69 0.52 -8.92 4.74
CA ALA A 69 1.10 -7.69 5.25
C ALA A 69 2.46 -7.92 5.92
N LEU A 70 2.63 -9.01 6.68
CA LEU A 70 3.91 -9.40 7.29
C LEU A 70 4.94 -9.82 6.25
N ARG A 71 4.53 -10.61 5.25
CA ARG A 71 5.38 -11.05 4.14
C ARG A 71 5.91 -9.85 3.36
N GLU A 72 5.05 -8.94 2.97
CA GLU A 72 5.41 -7.76 2.18
C GLU A 72 6.37 -6.81 2.93
N VAL A 73 6.13 -6.57 4.22
CA VAL A 73 7.05 -5.80 5.05
C VAL A 73 8.43 -6.46 5.10
N LYS A 74 8.49 -7.79 5.20
CA LYS A 74 9.74 -8.54 5.21
C LYS A 74 10.42 -8.52 3.83
N GLU A 75 9.66 -8.72 2.75
CA GLU A 75 10.20 -8.76 1.38
C GLU A 75 10.70 -7.39 0.93
N GLU A 76 9.92 -6.33 1.11
CA GLU A 76 10.27 -4.99 0.65
C GLU A 76 11.32 -4.29 1.53
N ALA A 77 11.28 -4.49 2.85
CA ALA A 77 12.11 -3.76 3.81
C ALA A 77 13.13 -4.61 4.57
N GLY A 78 13.05 -5.93 4.49
CA GLY A 78 13.87 -6.83 5.30
C GLY A 78 13.55 -6.76 6.80
N VAL A 79 12.37 -6.25 7.18
CA VAL A 79 11.98 -6.04 8.58
C VAL A 79 11.09 -7.17 9.05
N GLN A 80 11.45 -7.78 10.20
CA GLN A 80 10.55 -8.66 10.93
C GLN A 80 9.66 -7.80 11.84
N ALA A 81 8.38 -7.77 11.52
CA ALA A 81 7.38 -7.04 12.28
C ALA A 81 6.38 -7.97 12.97
N SER A 82 5.64 -7.43 13.91
CA SER A 82 4.52 -8.10 14.58
C SER A 82 3.26 -7.26 14.42
N ILE A 83 2.14 -7.91 14.09
CA ILE A 83 0.84 -7.26 13.97
C ILE A 83 0.39 -6.76 15.35
N ILE A 84 -0.07 -5.52 15.41
CA ILE A 84 -0.67 -4.92 16.60
C ILE A 84 -2.19 -4.81 16.42
N LYS A 85 -2.63 -4.26 15.29
CA LYS A 85 -4.06 -3.99 15.04
C LYS A 85 -4.31 -3.77 13.56
N TYR A 86 -5.48 -4.15 13.09
CA TYR A 86 -6.00 -3.69 11.80
C TYR A 86 -6.36 -2.21 11.89
N VAL A 87 -5.90 -1.41 10.95
CA VAL A 87 -6.11 0.05 10.92
C VAL A 87 -7.31 0.44 10.07
N GLY A 88 -7.40 -0.15 8.88
CA GLY A 88 -8.43 0.20 7.92
C GLY A 88 -8.02 -0.12 6.48
N LYS A 89 -8.82 0.38 5.56
CA LYS A 89 -8.66 0.16 4.11
C LYS A 89 -8.49 1.49 3.39
N SER A 90 -7.61 1.52 2.40
CA SER A 90 -7.53 2.58 1.40
C SER A 90 -7.79 2.02 0.00
N GLN A 91 -8.25 2.86 -0.90
CA GLN A 91 -8.55 2.49 -2.29
C GLN A 91 -7.86 3.46 -3.24
N TYR A 92 -7.44 2.95 -4.38
CA TYR A 92 -7.00 3.74 -5.52
C TYR A 92 -7.20 2.96 -6.82
N SER A 93 -7.31 3.70 -7.92
CA SER A 93 -7.41 3.12 -9.26
C SER A 93 -6.28 3.63 -10.15
N PHE A 94 -5.91 2.82 -11.11
CA PHE A 94 -4.94 3.16 -12.14
C PHE A 94 -5.22 2.38 -13.43
N ASN A 95 -4.76 2.92 -14.55
CA ASN A 95 -4.97 2.29 -15.84
C ASN A 95 -3.77 1.42 -16.23
N ILE A 96 -4.04 0.20 -16.70
CA ILE A 96 -3.04 -0.66 -17.36
C ILE A 96 -3.60 -0.98 -18.74
N GLN A 97 -2.91 -0.49 -19.78
CA GLN A 97 -3.39 -0.63 -21.17
C GLN A 97 -4.82 -0.11 -21.31
N ASN A 98 -5.80 -0.98 -21.60
CA ASN A 98 -7.21 -0.66 -21.74
C ASN A 98 -8.04 -0.96 -20.48
N ASP A 99 -7.42 -1.48 -19.40
CA ASP A 99 -8.11 -1.88 -18.18
C ASP A 99 -7.98 -0.82 -17.10
N VAL A 100 -9.03 -0.67 -16.29
CA VAL A 100 -9.01 0.08 -15.03
C VAL A 100 -8.83 -0.90 -13.89
N VAL A 101 -7.71 -0.82 -13.20
CA VAL A 101 -7.47 -1.62 -11.99
C VAL A 101 -7.93 -0.82 -10.78
N GLU A 102 -8.92 -1.35 -10.05
CA GLU A 102 -9.29 -0.86 -8.72
C GLU A 102 -8.54 -1.66 -7.68
N LYS A 103 -7.80 -0.98 -6.82
CA LYS A 103 -6.97 -1.63 -5.80
C LYS A 103 -7.43 -1.25 -4.40
N ASP A 104 -7.87 -2.27 -3.65
CA ASP A 104 -8.08 -2.20 -2.22
C ASP A 104 -6.79 -2.51 -1.48
N VAL A 105 -6.45 -1.72 -0.48
CA VAL A 105 -5.29 -2.00 0.39
C VAL A 105 -5.73 -2.05 1.83
N HIS A 106 -5.53 -3.20 2.47
CA HIS A 106 -5.77 -3.41 3.90
C HIS A 106 -4.49 -3.12 4.70
N TRP A 107 -4.62 -2.33 5.76
CA TRP A 107 -3.50 -1.81 6.51
C TRP A 107 -3.50 -2.26 7.96
N PHE A 108 -2.31 -2.60 8.43
CA PHE A 108 -2.08 -3.06 9.81
C PHE A 108 -1.06 -2.15 10.50
N LEU A 109 -1.37 -1.77 11.75
CA LEU A 109 -0.39 -1.21 12.67
C LEU A 109 0.51 -2.35 13.12
N MET A 110 1.82 -2.16 13.02
CA MET A 110 2.81 -3.16 13.35
C MET A 110 3.91 -2.59 14.24
N SER A 111 4.53 -3.44 15.04
CA SER A 111 5.76 -3.11 15.77
C SER A 111 6.95 -3.84 15.17
N ALA A 112 8.11 -3.17 15.19
CA ALA A 112 9.41 -3.79 14.94
C ALA A 112 10.25 -3.80 16.24
N ASN A 113 11.34 -4.56 16.23
CA ASN A 113 12.24 -4.68 17.38
C ASN A 113 13.56 -3.92 17.21
N SER A 114 13.81 -3.33 16.06
CA SER A 114 15.01 -2.55 15.74
C SER A 114 14.76 -1.51 14.66
N TYR A 115 15.72 -0.60 14.47
CA TYR A 115 15.75 0.32 13.32
C TYR A 115 16.38 -0.30 12.06
N HIS A 116 16.75 -1.58 12.13
CA HIS A 116 17.33 -2.23 10.96
C HIS A 116 16.29 -2.39 9.87
N SER A 117 16.61 -1.88 8.70
CA SER A 117 15.85 -2.13 7.47
C SER A 117 16.83 -2.32 6.32
N ARG A 118 16.47 -3.18 5.40
CA ARG A 118 17.25 -3.48 4.20
C ARG A 118 16.33 -3.49 2.99
N PRO A 119 16.29 -2.39 2.23
CA PRO A 119 15.42 -2.30 1.07
C PRO A 119 15.79 -3.38 0.03
N GLN A 120 14.78 -4.02 -0.54
CA GLN A 120 14.96 -5.05 -1.55
C GLN A 120 14.87 -4.43 -2.95
N ARG A 121 16.00 -4.40 -3.65
CA ARG A 121 16.08 -3.77 -4.98
C ARG A 121 15.27 -4.51 -6.04
N GLU A 122 15.09 -5.80 -5.87
CA GLU A 122 14.23 -6.64 -6.71
C GLU A 122 12.77 -6.19 -6.64
N GLU A 123 12.35 -5.60 -5.50
CA GLU A 123 11.04 -5.01 -5.27
C GLU A 123 11.00 -3.50 -5.60
N TYR A 124 11.97 -3.00 -6.36
CA TYR A 124 12.12 -1.58 -6.69
C TYR A 124 12.30 -0.66 -5.47
N CYS A 125 12.60 -1.21 -4.31
CA CYS A 125 12.90 -0.48 -3.09
C CYS A 125 14.38 -0.13 -3.08
N VAL A 126 14.72 1.13 -3.29
CA VAL A 126 16.12 1.59 -3.41
C VAL A 126 16.65 2.20 -2.12
N ASP A 127 15.76 2.61 -1.22
CA ASP A 127 16.09 3.15 0.09
C ASP A 127 14.99 2.85 1.10
N SER A 128 15.31 2.87 2.39
CA SER A 128 14.37 2.70 3.49
C SER A 128 14.87 3.42 4.74
N GLY A 129 13.94 3.84 5.60
CA GLY A 129 14.32 4.48 6.85
C GLY A 129 13.16 4.63 7.82
N TYR A 130 13.50 4.93 9.07
CA TYR A 130 12.56 5.22 10.14
C TYR A 130 12.54 6.71 10.45
N TYR A 131 11.40 7.34 10.24
CA TYR A 131 11.20 8.77 10.38
C TYR A 131 10.17 9.09 11.47
N LYS A 132 10.31 10.24 12.13
CA LYS A 132 9.27 10.74 13.04
C LYS A 132 7.98 10.97 12.26
N PHE A 133 6.83 10.94 12.96
CA PHE A 133 5.51 11.08 12.33
C PHE A 133 5.45 12.23 11.32
N HIS A 134 5.85 13.42 11.74
CA HIS A 134 5.79 14.60 10.88
C HIS A 134 6.68 14.47 9.62
N GLU A 135 7.87 13.92 9.78
CA GLU A 135 8.79 13.68 8.66
C GLU A 135 8.20 12.64 7.69
N ALA A 136 7.75 11.49 8.21
CA ALA A 136 7.13 10.43 7.41
C ALA A 136 5.89 10.93 6.66
N TYR A 137 5.03 11.71 7.32
CA TYR A 137 3.84 12.29 6.73
C TYR A 137 4.14 13.16 5.51
N HIS A 138 5.18 14.00 5.59
CA HIS A 138 5.59 14.85 4.48
C HIS A 138 6.36 14.10 3.38
N LEU A 139 7.09 13.05 3.74
CA LEU A 139 7.79 12.21 2.77
C LEU A 139 6.82 11.39 1.91
N LEU A 140 5.74 10.83 2.50
CA LEU A 140 4.81 9.97 1.80
C LEU A 140 4.20 10.66 0.58
N LYS A 141 4.32 10.00 -0.58
CA LYS A 141 3.87 10.53 -1.86
C LYS A 141 2.35 10.62 -1.96
N PHE A 142 1.63 9.61 -1.46
CA PHE A 142 0.20 9.45 -1.68
C PHE A 142 -0.63 9.91 -0.48
N SER A 143 -1.70 10.67 -0.75
CA SER A 143 -2.60 11.20 0.29
C SER A 143 -3.34 10.12 1.06
N ASN A 144 -3.73 9.03 0.40
CA ASN A 144 -4.36 7.88 1.04
C ASN A 144 -3.43 7.18 2.03
N GLU A 145 -2.12 7.07 1.73
CA GLU A 145 -1.14 6.52 2.68
C GLU A 145 -0.88 7.47 3.84
N ARG A 146 -0.92 8.80 3.63
CA ARG A 146 -0.84 9.78 4.72
C ARG A 146 -2.01 9.67 5.69
N GLN A 147 -3.23 9.47 5.18
CA GLN A 147 -4.42 9.23 6.00
C GLN A 147 -4.28 7.94 6.84
N ILE A 148 -3.83 6.86 6.23
CA ILE A 148 -3.56 5.61 6.92
C ILE A 148 -2.48 5.78 8.00
N LEU A 149 -1.39 6.49 7.69
CA LEU A 149 -0.35 6.80 8.67
C LEU A 149 -0.91 7.56 9.88
N GLU A 150 -1.76 8.56 9.64
CA GLU A 150 -2.40 9.35 10.70
C GLU A 150 -3.30 8.48 11.59
N MET A 151 -4.14 7.63 11.00
CA MET A 151 -4.97 6.69 11.74
C MET A 151 -4.14 5.73 12.59
N ALA A 152 -3.12 5.11 11.99
CA ALA A 152 -2.25 4.17 12.68
C ALA A 152 -1.44 4.84 13.81
N TYR A 153 -0.98 6.06 13.61
CA TYR A 153 -0.21 6.78 14.60
C TYR A 153 -1.06 7.22 15.80
N ASN A 154 -2.31 7.61 15.57
CA ASN A 154 -3.25 7.89 16.65
C ASN A 154 -3.51 6.64 17.51
N GLU A 155 -3.73 5.48 16.88
CA GLU A 155 -3.86 4.20 17.58
C GLU A 155 -2.59 3.86 18.39
N TYR A 156 -1.41 4.08 17.81
CA TYR A 156 -0.14 3.91 18.50
C TYR A 156 -0.04 4.77 19.76
N LEU A 157 -0.42 6.06 19.66
CA LEU A 157 -0.38 6.98 20.80
C LEU A 157 -1.33 6.55 21.92
N ASP A 158 -2.54 6.09 21.57
CA ASP A 158 -3.52 5.63 22.53
C ASP A 158 -3.11 4.32 23.22
N LEU A 159 -2.52 3.39 22.47
CA LEU A 159 -1.94 2.16 23.03
C LEU A 159 -0.76 2.47 23.97
N ARG A 160 0.05 3.47 23.65
CA ARG A 160 1.13 3.92 24.55
C ARG A 160 0.62 4.53 25.84
N LYS A 161 -0.36 5.42 25.77
CA LYS A 161 -1.00 6.03 26.96
C LYS A 161 -1.58 4.96 27.89
N SER A 162 -2.14 3.89 27.32
CA SER A 162 -2.74 2.78 28.05
C SER A 162 -1.73 1.71 28.49
N ASN A 163 -0.43 1.90 28.28
CA ASN A 163 0.65 0.92 28.51
C ASN A 163 0.42 -0.44 27.81
N LEU A 164 -0.34 -0.45 26.73
CA LEU A 164 -0.64 -1.66 25.95
C LEU A 164 0.33 -1.87 24.77
N TRP A 165 1.08 -0.85 24.38
CA TRP A 165 2.08 -0.98 23.33
C TRP A 165 3.25 -1.85 23.81
N GLY A 166 3.53 -2.93 23.09
CA GLY A 166 4.61 -3.88 23.42
C GLY A 166 4.24 -4.97 24.43
N ASN A 167 3.07 -4.91 25.08
CA ASN A 167 2.64 -5.90 26.07
C ASN A 167 1.69 -6.98 25.53
N ARG A 168 1.29 -6.87 24.29
CA ARG A 168 0.41 -7.88 23.68
C ARG A 168 1.25 -8.93 22.94
N LYS A 169 1.12 -10.17 23.38
CA LYS A 169 1.35 -11.34 22.52
C LYS A 169 0.08 -11.43 21.65
N TYR A 170 0.21 -11.17 20.36
CA TYR A 170 -0.87 -11.36 19.40
C TYR A 170 -0.78 -12.75 18.79
N PHE A 171 -1.92 -13.29 18.58
CA PHE A 171 -2.24 -14.64 18.11
C PHE A 171 -1.68 -14.90 16.73
#